data_c61da9ae9f8d4964105a9567269ebbc7
#
_entry.id   c61da9ae9f8d4964105a9567269ebbc7
#
_cell.length_a   1.000
_cell.length_b   1.000
_cell.length_c   1.000
_cell.angle_alpha   90.00
_cell.angle_beta   90.00
_cell.angle_gamma   90.00
#
_symmetry.space_group_name_H-M   'P 1'
#
loop_
_entity.id
_entity.type
_entity.pdbx_description
1 polymer ?
#
loop_
_entity_poly.entity_id
_entity_poly.type
_entity_poly.pdbx_seq_one_letter_code
_entity_poly.pdbx_strand_id
1 'polypeptide(L)'
;MKAIDLHVHSTKSDGSYTPTELVNYALEKGLSAFALTDHDTTDGITEALAAAKGKNIEVIPGIEFSSEYEGRDIHIVGLYIDYESDYFKRRLVHFVNGRKIRNVEMCTRLTEHGMPVTYEELEAEFPDCVLTRAHY
;
A
#
# COMPACT_ATOMS: atom_id res chain seq x y z
N MET A 1 -11.13 -1.00 26.67
CA MET A 1 -11.68 -1.12 25.29
C MET A 1 -10.51 -1.52 24.42
N LYS A 2 -10.65 -2.54 23.56
CA LYS A 2 -9.57 -2.93 22.63
C LYS A 2 -9.62 -1.98 21.44
N ALA A 3 -8.52 -1.28 21.14
CA ALA A 3 -8.41 -0.42 19.98
C ALA A 3 -8.06 -1.24 18.73
N ILE A 4 -8.58 -0.82 17.57
CA ILE A 4 -8.28 -1.39 16.26
C ILE A 4 -8.00 -0.26 15.27
N ASP A 5 -7.19 -0.53 14.23
CA ASP A 5 -6.97 0.37 13.10
C ASP A 5 -7.21 -0.38 11.79
N LEU A 6 -8.14 0.08 10.97
CA LEU A 6 -8.56 -0.62 9.75
C LEU A 6 -8.00 0.00 8.47
N HIS A 7 -7.04 0.92 8.56
CA HIS A 7 -6.46 1.58 7.41
C HIS A 7 -4.99 1.95 7.68
N VAL A 8 -4.07 1.03 7.40
CA VAL A 8 -2.64 1.18 7.69
C VAL A 8 -1.80 0.82 6.46
N HIS A 9 -0.76 1.63 6.21
CA HIS A 9 0.17 1.44 5.10
C HIS A 9 1.56 1.09 5.58
N SER A 10 2.25 0.25 4.80
CA SER A 10 3.65 -0.13 5.02
C SER A 10 4.57 0.47 3.95
N THR A 11 5.86 0.16 4.05
CA THR A 11 6.85 0.46 3.00
C THR A 11 6.60 -0.26 1.67
N LYS A 12 5.55 -1.08 1.56
CA LYS A 12 5.12 -1.65 0.28
C LYS A 12 4.29 -0.68 -0.55
N SER A 13 3.85 0.43 0.06
CA SER A 13 3.32 1.61 -0.63
C SER A 13 3.95 2.87 -0.06
N ASP A 14 3.25 3.67 0.72
CA ASP A 14 3.72 4.97 1.21
C ASP A 14 3.80 5.08 2.74
N GLY A 15 3.75 3.97 3.43
CA GLY A 15 4.05 3.91 4.86
C GLY A 15 5.56 3.97 5.14
N SER A 16 5.92 4.38 6.35
CA SER A 16 7.32 4.53 6.78
C SER A 16 7.89 3.30 7.49
N TYR A 17 7.05 2.31 7.82
CA TYR A 17 7.44 1.10 8.52
C TYR A 17 7.29 -0.13 7.62
N THR A 18 8.21 -1.09 7.72
CA THR A 18 8.03 -2.40 7.12
C THR A 18 6.79 -3.10 7.72
N PRO A 19 6.21 -4.10 7.03
CA PRO A 19 5.09 -4.86 7.58
C PRO A 19 5.39 -5.47 8.96
N THR A 20 6.63 -5.93 9.18
CA THR A 20 7.07 -6.47 10.47
C THR A 20 7.13 -5.39 11.57
N GLU A 21 7.68 -4.22 11.25
CA GLU A 21 7.74 -3.09 12.18
C GLU A 21 6.36 -2.58 12.56
N LEU A 22 5.41 -2.56 11.60
CA LEU A 22 4.01 -2.19 11.87
C LEU A 22 3.36 -3.12 12.89
N VAL A 23 3.56 -4.43 12.79
CA VAL A 23 3.04 -5.39 13.79
C VAL A 23 3.59 -5.07 15.19
N ASN A 24 4.89 -4.78 15.30
CA ASN A 24 5.50 -4.45 16.58
C ASN A 24 5.00 -3.11 17.11
N TYR A 25 4.88 -2.10 16.25
CA TYR A 25 4.37 -0.78 16.60
C TYR A 25 2.89 -0.82 17.04
N ALA A 26 2.05 -1.57 16.33
CA ALA A 26 0.66 -1.76 16.69
C ALA A 26 0.49 -2.42 18.06
N LEU A 27 1.34 -3.40 18.39
CA LEU A 27 1.40 -4.00 19.73
C LEU A 27 1.82 -3.00 20.79
N GLU A 28 2.87 -2.19 20.53
CA GLU A 28 3.32 -1.13 21.44
C GLU A 28 2.20 -0.11 21.70
N LYS A 29 1.42 0.23 20.67
CA LYS A 29 0.25 1.14 20.81
C LYS A 29 -0.98 0.48 21.44
N GLY A 30 -0.92 -0.81 21.76
CA GLY A 30 -2.00 -1.54 22.41
C GLY A 30 -3.17 -1.87 21.47
N LEU A 31 -2.94 -1.92 20.17
CA LEU A 31 -3.95 -2.37 19.21
C LEU A 31 -4.18 -3.87 19.38
N SER A 32 -5.44 -4.29 19.22
CA SER A 32 -5.80 -5.70 19.19
C SER A 32 -5.93 -6.25 17.76
N ALA A 33 -6.11 -5.36 16.79
CA ALA A 33 -6.09 -5.69 15.37
C ALA A 33 -5.71 -4.45 14.54
N PHE A 34 -5.12 -4.69 13.36
CA PHE A 34 -5.03 -3.67 12.31
C PHE A 34 -5.19 -4.31 10.93
N ALA A 35 -5.68 -3.54 9.96
CA ALA A 35 -5.70 -3.95 8.57
C ALA A 35 -4.51 -3.34 7.83
N LEU A 36 -3.71 -4.19 7.17
CA LEU A 36 -2.69 -3.73 6.24
C LEU A 36 -3.36 -3.50 4.89
N THR A 37 -3.38 -2.24 4.45
CA THR A 37 -4.16 -1.78 3.31
C THR A 37 -3.32 -0.96 2.33
N ASP A 38 -2.13 -1.45 2.02
CA ASP A 38 -1.22 -0.79 1.08
C ASP A 38 -1.90 -0.47 -0.25
N HIS A 39 -1.49 0.63 -0.89
CA HIS A 39 -2.04 1.09 -2.16
C HIS A 39 -1.74 0.10 -3.30
N ASP A 40 -2.79 -0.47 -3.88
CA ASP A 40 -2.77 -1.34 -5.07
C ASP A 40 -1.78 -2.50 -5.00
N THR A 41 -1.36 -2.91 -3.79
CA THR A 41 -0.49 -4.08 -3.57
C THR A 41 -0.91 -4.90 -2.36
N THR A 42 -0.55 -6.17 -2.37
CA THR A 42 -0.72 -7.11 -1.26
C THR A 42 0.60 -7.71 -0.76
N ASP A 43 1.73 -7.18 -1.25
CA ASP A 43 3.07 -7.77 -1.06
C ASP A 43 3.53 -7.76 0.41
N GLY A 44 2.98 -6.86 1.23
CA GLY A 44 3.26 -6.79 2.67
C GLY A 44 2.48 -7.78 3.54
N ILE A 45 1.38 -8.35 3.03
CA ILE A 45 0.44 -9.13 3.84
C ILE A 45 1.07 -10.38 4.44
N THR A 46 1.76 -11.16 3.63
CA THR A 46 2.40 -12.42 4.08
C THR A 46 3.43 -12.15 5.17
N GLU A 47 4.24 -11.09 5.03
CA GLU A 47 5.23 -10.67 6.03
C GLU A 47 4.55 -10.26 7.33
N ALA A 48 3.51 -9.41 7.27
CA ALA A 48 2.78 -8.95 8.45
C ALA A 48 2.10 -10.11 9.21
N LEU A 49 1.45 -11.03 8.49
CA LEU A 49 0.84 -12.22 9.08
C LEU A 49 1.88 -13.12 9.76
N ALA A 50 3.04 -13.32 9.14
CA ALA A 50 4.14 -14.09 9.73
C ALA A 50 4.68 -13.40 11.00
N ALA A 51 4.84 -12.08 10.97
CA ALA A 51 5.31 -11.31 12.11
C ALA A 51 4.32 -11.30 13.28
N ALA A 52 3.01 -11.41 13.03
CA ALA A 52 1.96 -11.47 14.04
C ALA A 52 1.78 -12.85 14.67
N LYS A 53 2.34 -13.90 14.06
CA LYS A 53 2.15 -15.28 14.52
C LYS A 53 2.62 -15.46 15.98
N GLY A 54 1.71 -15.94 16.83
CA GLY A 54 1.97 -16.15 18.25
C GLY A 54 1.93 -14.89 19.10
N LYS A 55 1.58 -13.74 18.55
CA LYS A 55 1.40 -12.47 19.25
C LYS A 55 -0.08 -12.17 19.48
N ASN A 56 -0.38 -11.31 20.44
CA ASN A 56 -1.78 -10.95 20.78
C ASN A 56 -2.26 -9.77 19.93
N ILE A 57 -2.24 -9.95 18.62
CA ILE A 57 -2.71 -8.98 17.62
C ILE A 57 -3.23 -9.72 16.40
N GLU A 58 -4.32 -9.25 15.84
CA GLU A 58 -4.84 -9.71 14.55
C GLU A 58 -4.34 -8.78 13.43
N VAL A 59 -3.79 -9.37 12.37
CA VAL A 59 -3.53 -8.66 11.10
C VAL A 59 -4.63 -9.05 10.11
N ILE A 60 -5.36 -8.05 9.65
CA ILE A 60 -6.43 -8.21 8.66
C ILE A 60 -5.85 -7.98 7.27
N PRO A 61 -5.88 -8.99 6.36
CA PRO A 61 -5.50 -8.78 4.97
C PRO A 61 -6.41 -7.76 4.30
N GLY A 62 -5.83 -6.67 3.82
CA GLY A 62 -6.58 -5.61 3.17
C GLY A 62 -5.83 -5.04 1.98
N ILE A 63 -6.44 -4.08 1.32
CA ILE A 63 -5.87 -3.31 0.22
C ILE A 63 -6.60 -1.98 0.12
N GLU A 64 -5.92 -0.92 -0.32
CA GLU A 64 -6.55 0.32 -0.75
C GLU A 64 -6.45 0.45 -2.27
N PHE A 65 -7.57 0.28 -2.96
CA PHE A 65 -7.64 0.47 -4.41
C PHE A 65 -7.69 1.95 -4.77
N SER A 66 -6.83 2.35 -5.70
CA SER A 66 -6.92 3.65 -6.35
C SER A 66 -7.90 3.57 -7.51
N SER A 67 -8.95 4.34 -7.44
CA SER A 67 -10.02 4.40 -8.44
C SER A 67 -10.30 5.84 -8.84
N GLU A 68 -10.92 6.04 -9.99
CA GLU A 68 -11.39 7.34 -10.44
C GLU A 68 -12.89 7.25 -10.77
N TYR A 69 -13.64 8.24 -10.35
CA TYR A 69 -15.03 8.41 -10.73
C TYR A 69 -15.32 9.88 -11.06
N GLU A 70 -15.82 10.14 -12.25
CA GLU A 70 -16.13 11.50 -12.75
C GLU A 70 -14.96 12.50 -12.59
N GLY A 71 -13.72 12.05 -12.90
CA GLY A 71 -12.51 12.88 -12.82
C GLY A 71 -12.03 13.15 -11.38
N ARG A 72 -12.52 12.42 -10.41
CA ARG A 72 -12.11 12.51 -9.00
C ARG A 72 -11.46 11.21 -8.55
N ASP A 73 -10.32 11.32 -7.88
CA ASP A 73 -9.70 10.18 -7.22
C ASP A 73 -10.60 9.69 -6.08
N ILE A 74 -10.91 8.40 -6.08
CA ILE A 74 -11.63 7.71 -5.01
C ILE A 74 -10.81 6.52 -4.57
N HIS A 75 -10.57 6.42 -3.28
CA HIS A 75 -9.88 5.28 -2.70
C HIS A 75 -10.90 4.35 -2.03
N ILE A 76 -10.79 3.05 -2.33
CA ILE A 76 -11.69 2.03 -1.80
C ILE A 76 -10.88 1.03 -0.98
N VAL A 77 -11.15 0.98 0.32
CA VAL A 77 -10.52 0.02 1.22
C VAL A 77 -11.27 -1.30 1.19
N GLY A 78 -10.57 -2.37 0.79
CA GLY A 78 -11.03 -3.75 0.90
C GLY A 78 -10.42 -4.41 2.14
N LEU A 79 -11.25 -5.11 2.91
CA LEU A 79 -10.82 -5.85 4.10
C LEU A 79 -11.15 -7.33 3.95
N TYR A 80 -10.37 -8.22 4.61
CA TYR A 80 -10.51 -9.67 4.52
C TYR A 80 -10.50 -10.18 3.08
N ILE A 81 -9.64 -9.59 2.25
CA ILE A 81 -9.50 -9.96 0.84
C ILE A 81 -8.84 -11.34 0.70
N ASP A 82 -9.24 -12.07 -0.34
CA ASP A 82 -8.59 -13.32 -0.76
C ASP A 82 -7.38 -13.01 -1.66
N TYR A 83 -6.31 -12.48 -1.01
CA TYR A 83 -5.09 -12.01 -1.68
C TYR A 83 -4.29 -13.15 -2.33
N GLU A 84 -4.51 -14.40 -1.95
CA GLU A 84 -3.86 -15.57 -2.55
C GLU A 84 -4.55 -16.05 -3.83
N SER A 85 -5.81 -15.67 -4.04
CA SER A 85 -6.60 -16.05 -5.21
C SER A 85 -5.94 -15.60 -6.52
N ASP A 86 -5.78 -16.54 -7.46
CA ASP A 86 -5.29 -16.23 -8.81
C ASP A 86 -6.18 -15.23 -9.56
N TYR A 87 -7.48 -15.25 -9.28
CA TYR A 87 -8.41 -14.28 -9.85
C TYR A 87 -8.07 -12.87 -9.34
N PHE A 88 -7.89 -12.72 -8.03
CA PHE A 88 -7.55 -11.45 -7.41
C PHE A 88 -6.21 -10.92 -7.95
N LYS A 89 -5.17 -11.74 -7.95
CA LYS A 89 -3.83 -11.39 -8.45
C LYS A 89 -3.86 -10.91 -9.90
N ARG A 90 -4.61 -11.62 -10.78
CA ARG A 90 -4.75 -11.18 -12.18
C ARG A 90 -5.45 -9.83 -12.31
N ARG A 91 -6.46 -9.56 -11.47
CA ARG A 91 -7.15 -8.26 -11.48
C ARG A 91 -6.26 -7.14 -10.96
N LEU A 92 -5.47 -7.40 -9.94
CA LEU A 92 -4.56 -6.42 -9.33
C LEU A 92 -3.53 -5.86 -10.34
N VAL A 93 -3.06 -6.67 -11.27
CA VAL A 93 -2.13 -6.24 -12.34
C VAL A 93 -2.66 -5.01 -13.11
N HIS A 94 -3.97 -4.91 -13.32
CA HIS A 94 -4.55 -3.76 -14.03
C HIS A 94 -4.42 -2.46 -13.22
N PHE A 95 -4.58 -2.52 -11.91
CA PHE A 95 -4.41 -1.37 -11.03
C PHE A 95 -2.95 -0.91 -10.98
N VAL A 96 -2.02 -1.86 -10.82
CA VAL A 96 -0.57 -1.59 -10.82
C VAL A 96 -0.14 -0.94 -12.14
N ASN A 97 -0.57 -1.46 -13.29
CA ASN A 97 -0.24 -0.88 -14.59
C ASN A 97 -0.84 0.51 -14.79
N GLY A 98 -2.09 0.72 -14.39
CA GLY A 98 -2.73 2.04 -14.43
C GLY A 98 -1.97 3.07 -13.59
N ARG A 99 -1.53 2.68 -12.39
CA ARG A 99 -0.71 3.53 -11.53
C ARG A 99 0.64 3.87 -12.16
N LYS A 100 1.31 2.91 -12.78
CA LYS A 100 2.58 3.17 -13.50
C LYS A 100 2.42 4.23 -14.58
N ILE A 101 1.38 4.12 -15.41
CA ILE A 101 1.08 5.11 -16.46
C ILE A 101 0.87 6.50 -15.83
N ARG A 102 0.03 6.60 -14.81
CA ARG A 102 -0.22 7.86 -14.09
C ARG A 102 1.05 8.46 -13.50
N ASN A 103 1.94 7.64 -12.94
CA ASN A 103 3.18 8.09 -12.32
C ASN A 103 4.16 8.65 -13.36
N VAL A 104 4.29 8.02 -14.53
CA VAL A 104 5.08 8.55 -15.67
C VAL A 104 4.53 9.91 -16.14
N GLU A 105 3.20 10.04 -16.26
CA GLU A 105 2.57 11.31 -16.60
C GLU A 105 2.83 12.39 -15.54
N MET A 106 2.81 12.01 -14.25
CA MET A 106 3.11 12.93 -13.15
C MET A 106 4.56 13.44 -13.24
N CYS A 107 5.54 12.57 -13.46
CA CYS A 107 6.94 12.95 -13.67
C CYS A 107 7.08 13.94 -14.84
N THR A 108 6.38 13.70 -15.95
CA THR A 108 6.37 14.60 -17.10
C THR A 108 5.86 15.99 -16.71
N ARG A 109 4.71 16.05 -16.02
CA ARG A 109 4.12 17.32 -15.56
C ARG A 109 5.01 18.06 -14.57
N LEU A 110 5.64 17.36 -13.63
CA LEU A 110 6.58 17.95 -12.68
C LEU A 110 7.78 18.58 -13.42
N THR A 111 8.35 17.88 -14.40
CA THR A 111 9.45 18.38 -15.23
C THR A 111 9.06 19.64 -16.00
N GLU A 112 7.85 19.69 -16.60
CA GLU A 112 7.31 20.87 -17.28
C GLU A 112 7.16 22.09 -16.35
N HIS A 113 6.98 21.85 -15.05
CA HIS A 113 6.86 22.89 -14.01
C HIS A 113 8.20 23.20 -13.31
N GLY A 114 9.32 22.74 -13.85
CA GLY A 114 10.66 23.04 -13.32
C GLY A 114 11.09 22.17 -12.12
N MET A 115 10.40 21.07 -11.90
CA MET A 115 10.72 20.07 -10.87
C MET A 115 11.08 18.74 -11.57
N PRO A 116 12.28 18.63 -12.17
CA PRO A 116 12.65 17.44 -12.94
C PRO A 116 12.80 16.23 -12.04
N VAL A 117 12.05 15.19 -12.35
CA VAL A 117 12.12 13.87 -11.73
C VAL A 117 11.68 12.84 -12.77
N THR A 118 12.34 11.70 -12.81
CA THR A 118 11.98 10.59 -13.69
C THR A 118 11.37 9.44 -12.91
N TYR A 119 10.58 8.64 -13.60
CA TYR A 119 9.99 7.44 -12.98
C TYR A 119 11.08 6.44 -12.57
N GLU A 120 12.14 6.30 -13.36
CA GLU A 120 13.30 5.44 -13.12
C GLU A 120 14.08 5.87 -11.86
N GLU A 121 14.22 7.17 -11.62
CA GLU A 121 14.85 7.69 -10.39
C GLU A 121 14.02 7.32 -9.17
N LEU A 122 12.69 7.45 -9.25
CA LEU A 122 11.81 7.06 -8.15
C LEU A 122 11.81 5.53 -7.90
N GLU A 123 11.80 4.70 -8.96
CA GLU A 123 11.93 3.24 -8.79
C GLU A 123 13.27 2.84 -8.15
N ALA A 124 14.35 3.57 -8.44
CA ALA A 124 15.66 3.30 -7.86
C ALA A 124 15.76 3.74 -6.39
N GLU A 125 15.11 4.85 -6.02
CA GLU A 125 15.09 5.36 -4.64
C GLU A 125 14.15 4.55 -3.73
N PHE A 126 13.02 4.10 -4.28
CA PHE A 126 11.99 3.34 -3.57
C PHE A 126 11.77 1.96 -4.18
N PRO A 127 12.74 1.05 -4.07
CA PRO A 127 12.62 -0.29 -4.66
C PRO A 127 11.55 -1.11 -3.92
N ASP A 128 10.89 -2.01 -4.66
CA ASP A 128 9.93 -2.98 -4.13
C ASP A 128 8.69 -2.36 -3.43
N CYS A 129 8.35 -1.13 -3.79
CA CYS A 129 7.12 -0.49 -3.32
C CYS A 129 6.24 0.04 -4.47
N VAL A 130 4.97 0.21 -4.21
CA VAL A 130 4.06 0.90 -5.12
C VAL A 130 4.19 2.41 -4.93
N LEU A 131 4.71 3.10 -5.96
CA LEU A 131 4.90 4.54 -5.92
C LEU A 131 3.56 5.29 -5.84
N THR A 132 3.46 6.20 -4.88
CA THR A 132 2.33 7.10 -4.65
C THR A 132 2.75 8.56 -4.76
N ARG A 133 1.85 9.50 -4.52
CA ARG A 133 2.19 10.94 -4.50
C ARG A 133 3.18 11.32 -3.39
N ALA A 134 3.29 10.55 -2.34
CA ALA A 134 4.20 10.80 -1.22
C ALA A 134 5.69 10.64 -1.60
N HIS A 135 5.99 10.01 -2.74
CA HIS A 135 7.34 9.74 -3.20
C HIS A 135 7.94 10.80 -4.14
N TYR A 136 7.14 11.82 -4.54
CA TYR A 136 7.58 12.90 -5.42
C TYR A 136 8.18 14.11 -4.71
#